data_1f49cd340152260dbe580e57f08b36db
#
_entry.id   1f49cd340152260dbe580e57f08b36db
#
_cell.length_a   1.000
_cell.length_b   1.000
_cell.length_c   1.000
_cell.angle_alpha   90.00
_cell.angle_beta   90.00
_cell.angle_gamma   90.00
#
_symmetry.space_group_name_H-M   'P 1'
#
loop_
_entity.id
_entity.type
_entity.pdbx_description
1 polymer ?
#
loop_
_entity_poly.entity_id
_entity_poly.type
_entity_poly.pdbx_seq_one_letter_code
_entity_poly.pdbx_strand_id
1 'polypeptide(L)'
;IFQSIGNKSVLEHVISRVKKIKFRKKIIIATTKHNDDRIIKKIANDNKCNYFFGSELNVLERYFTTAKKFKINPIVRICADSPFIDPSIIEKSLLEYKKGNFDLISNTIGQTYPKGMSVEIITFGALTKAYKIAKCKDEKEHVTKIFYKNPKIFNIKCLKYSNKITK
;
A
#
# COMPACT_ATOMS: atom_id res chain seq x y z
N ILE A 1 -6.63 -7.01 12.42
CA ILE A 1 -5.58 -5.99 12.60
C ILE A 1 -5.49 -5.50 14.05
N PHE A 2 -6.52 -5.73 14.87
CA PHE A 2 -6.55 -5.30 16.28
C PHE A 2 -5.99 -6.34 17.26
N GLN A 3 -5.73 -7.58 16.82
CA GLN A 3 -5.07 -8.59 17.64
C GLN A 3 -3.68 -8.10 18.06
N SER A 4 -3.33 -8.40 19.30
CA SER A 4 -2.04 -8.01 19.88
C SER A 4 -0.96 -9.05 19.60
N ILE A 5 0.23 -8.58 19.28
CA ILE A 5 1.48 -9.34 19.23
C ILE A 5 2.41 -8.67 20.25
N GLY A 6 2.60 -9.32 21.40
CA GLY A 6 3.22 -8.69 22.54
C GLY A 6 2.39 -7.50 23.06
N ASN A 7 2.99 -6.34 23.18
CA ASN A 7 2.37 -5.11 23.70
C ASN A 7 1.79 -4.17 22.61
N LYS A 8 1.72 -4.62 21.35
CA LYS A 8 1.24 -3.82 20.20
C LYS A 8 0.26 -4.61 19.36
N SER A 9 -0.72 -3.92 18.78
CA SER A 9 -1.58 -4.50 17.76
C SER A 9 -0.82 -4.77 16.46
N VAL A 10 -1.35 -5.66 15.62
CA VAL A 10 -0.81 -5.93 14.26
C VAL A 10 -0.62 -4.63 13.49
N LEU A 11 -1.61 -3.73 13.51
CA LEU A 11 -1.53 -2.43 12.83
C LEU A 11 -0.38 -1.56 13.36
N GLU A 12 -0.17 -1.51 14.67
CA GLU A 12 0.93 -0.74 15.27
C GLU A 12 2.31 -1.30 14.90
N HIS A 13 2.42 -2.64 14.74
CA HIS A 13 3.64 -3.24 14.19
C HIS A 13 3.91 -2.77 12.76
N VAL A 14 2.89 -2.76 11.89
CA VAL A 14 3.03 -2.23 10.51
C VAL A 14 3.46 -0.77 10.55
N ILE A 15 2.79 0.08 11.32
CA ILE A 15 3.12 1.50 11.44
C ILE A 15 4.55 1.69 11.91
N SER A 16 4.99 0.95 12.94
CA SER A 16 6.33 1.08 13.50
C SER A 16 7.42 0.69 12.50
N ARG A 17 7.17 -0.30 11.64
CA ARG A 17 8.08 -0.70 10.55
C ARG A 17 8.11 0.34 9.44
N VAL A 18 6.95 0.83 8.99
CA VAL A 18 6.87 1.90 7.97
C VAL A 18 7.55 3.18 8.44
N LYS A 19 7.51 3.50 9.73
CA LYS A 19 8.22 4.66 10.31
C LYS A 19 9.74 4.58 10.15
N LYS A 20 10.34 3.38 10.08
CA LYS A 20 11.79 3.18 9.93
C LYS A 20 12.32 3.52 8.53
N ILE A 21 11.47 3.68 7.52
CA ILE A 21 11.87 4.03 6.15
C ILE A 21 12.56 5.40 6.16
N LYS A 22 13.71 5.52 5.51
CA LYS A 22 14.52 6.74 5.46
C LYS A 22 13.97 7.83 4.52
N PHE A 23 13.06 7.49 3.61
CA PHE A 23 12.44 8.46 2.72
C PHE A 23 11.44 9.35 3.46
N ARG A 24 11.34 10.63 3.01
CA ARG A 24 10.25 11.52 3.49
C ARG A 24 8.91 10.90 3.16
N LYS A 25 8.05 10.77 4.14
CA LYS A 25 6.77 10.07 4.03
C LYS A 25 5.67 10.72 4.85
N LYS A 26 4.46 10.50 4.39
CA LYS A 26 3.23 10.75 5.15
C LYS A 26 2.51 9.40 5.31
N ILE A 27 2.28 8.99 6.54
CA ILE A 27 1.59 7.73 6.83
C ILE A 27 0.10 8.04 7.01
N ILE A 28 -0.74 7.33 6.27
CA ILE A 28 -2.19 7.50 6.30
C ILE A 28 -2.84 6.13 6.42
N ILE A 29 -3.66 5.95 7.44
CA ILE A 29 -4.45 4.73 7.64
C ILE A 29 -5.78 4.93 6.93
N ALA A 30 -5.97 4.25 5.79
CA ALA A 30 -7.20 4.31 5.02
C ALA A 30 -8.12 3.14 5.43
N THR A 31 -9.20 3.43 6.11
CA THR A 31 -10.12 2.45 6.68
C THR A 31 -11.59 2.74 6.33
N THR A 32 -12.54 2.00 6.88
CA THR A 32 -13.96 2.12 6.62
C THR A 32 -14.66 2.98 7.68
N LYS A 33 -15.97 3.19 7.53
CA LYS A 33 -16.78 3.96 8.49
C LYS A 33 -17.44 3.09 9.58
N HIS A 34 -17.05 1.82 9.70
CA HIS A 34 -17.60 0.95 10.73
C HIS A 34 -17.31 1.46 12.14
N ASN A 35 -18.21 1.14 13.08
CA ASN A 35 -18.04 1.54 14.48
C ASN A 35 -16.75 0.97 15.09
N ASP A 36 -16.37 -0.25 14.71
CA ASP A 36 -15.13 -0.89 15.15
C ASP A 36 -13.89 -0.15 14.68
N ASP A 37 -14.00 0.62 13.61
CA ASP A 37 -12.88 1.42 13.08
C ASP A 37 -12.62 2.72 13.86
N ARG A 38 -13.44 3.03 14.89
CA ARG A 38 -13.15 4.16 15.79
C ARG A 38 -11.82 3.98 16.53
N ILE A 39 -11.44 2.73 16.82
CA ILE A 39 -10.14 2.42 17.43
C ILE A 39 -8.97 2.84 16.51
N ILE A 40 -9.17 2.81 15.19
CA ILE A 40 -8.16 3.26 14.20
C ILE A 40 -7.82 4.74 14.40
N LYS A 41 -8.80 5.58 14.71
CA LYS A 41 -8.56 7.00 15.01
C LYS A 41 -7.63 7.16 16.21
N LYS A 42 -7.86 6.38 17.28
CA LYS A 42 -7.00 6.38 18.47
C LYS A 42 -5.59 5.93 18.10
N ILE A 43 -5.46 4.77 17.45
CA ILE A 43 -4.15 4.23 17.03
C ILE A 43 -3.41 5.22 16.14
N ALA A 44 -4.11 5.88 15.20
CA ALA A 44 -3.51 6.88 14.32
C ALA A 44 -2.96 8.07 15.11
N ASN A 45 -3.75 8.61 16.04
CA ASN A 45 -3.36 9.75 16.87
C ASN A 45 -2.15 9.40 17.77
N ASP A 46 -2.21 8.27 18.48
CA ASP A 46 -1.14 7.78 19.37
C ASP A 46 0.16 7.57 18.59
N ASN A 47 0.04 7.17 17.33
CA ASN A 47 1.17 6.97 16.44
C ASN A 47 1.52 8.20 15.57
N LYS A 48 0.90 9.36 15.76
CA LYS A 48 1.12 10.59 14.96
C LYS A 48 0.99 10.33 13.45
N CYS A 49 -0.02 9.54 13.06
CA CYS A 49 -0.37 9.22 11.68
C CYS A 49 -1.67 9.92 11.28
N ASN A 50 -1.85 10.16 9.98
CA ASN A 50 -3.15 10.57 9.47
C ASN A 50 -4.06 9.36 9.31
N TYR A 51 -5.37 9.59 9.24
CA TYR A 51 -6.37 8.58 8.92
C TYR A 51 -7.43 9.12 7.96
N PHE A 52 -8.07 8.20 7.25
CA PHE A 52 -9.17 8.51 6.33
C PHE A 52 -10.20 7.39 6.36
N PHE A 53 -11.46 7.78 6.52
CA PHE A 53 -12.61 6.89 6.45
C PHE A 53 -13.22 6.94 5.05
N GLY A 54 -13.27 5.82 4.35
CA GLY A 54 -13.76 5.70 2.98
C GLY A 54 -14.69 4.51 2.76
N SER A 55 -14.94 4.19 1.50
CA SER A 55 -15.80 3.08 1.11
C SER A 55 -15.26 1.74 1.62
N GLU A 56 -16.16 0.89 2.09
CA GLU A 56 -15.85 -0.49 2.48
C GLU A 56 -15.73 -1.38 1.24
N LEU A 57 -16.73 -1.36 0.39
CA LEU A 57 -16.85 -2.25 -0.76
C LEU A 57 -15.97 -1.81 -1.95
N ASN A 58 -15.65 -0.52 -2.02
CA ASN A 58 -14.82 0.03 -3.09
C ASN A 58 -13.47 0.48 -2.53
N VAL A 59 -12.57 -0.48 -2.35
CA VAL A 59 -11.22 -0.22 -1.81
C VAL A 59 -10.42 0.69 -2.77
N LEU A 60 -10.59 0.51 -4.09
CA LEU A 60 -9.94 1.36 -5.09
C LEU A 60 -10.35 2.84 -4.94
N GLU A 61 -11.64 3.12 -4.74
CA GLU A 61 -12.14 4.45 -4.45
C GLU A 61 -11.55 5.00 -3.15
N ARG A 62 -11.48 4.18 -2.10
CA ARG A 62 -10.90 4.58 -0.81
C ARG A 62 -9.45 5.02 -0.97
N TYR A 63 -8.65 4.28 -1.74
CA TYR A 63 -7.28 4.68 -2.06
C TYR A 63 -7.22 5.96 -2.89
N PHE A 64 -8.04 6.06 -3.95
CA PHE A 64 -8.10 7.23 -4.80
C PHE A 64 -8.48 8.50 -4.01
N THR A 65 -9.56 8.44 -3.24
CA THR A 65 -10.03 9.59 -2.45
C THR A 65 -9.06 9.98 -1.34
N THR A 66 -8.41 8.99 -0.70
CA THR A 66 -7.34 9.23 0.28
C THR A 66 -6.16 9.94 -0.38
N ALA A 67 -5.64 9.42 -1.47
CA ALA A 67 -4.49 10.01 -2.17
C ALA A 67 -4.79 11.42 -2.68
N LYS A 68 -5.99 11.67 -3.21
CA LYS A 68 -6.48 12.99 -3.64
C LYS A 68 -6.52 13.97 -2.47
N LYS A 69 -7.16 13.59 -1.35
CA LYS A 69 -7.31 14.45 -0.16
C LYS A 69 -5.96 14.85 0.42
N PHE A 70 -5.03 13.93 0.54
CA PHE A 70 -3.73 14.18 1.17
C PHE A 70 -2.64 14.60 0.16
N LYS A 71 -2.97 14.73 -1.12
CA LYS A 71 -2.05 15.09 -2.22
C LYS A 71 -0.82 14.17 -2.25
N ILE A 72 -1.05 12.85 -2.28
CA ILE A 72 0.00 11.82 -2.25
C ILE A 72 0.36 11.38 -3.67
N ASN A 73 1.65 11.46 -4.00
CA ASN A 73 2.25 10.89 -5.19
C ASN A 73 3.77 10.70 -4.97
N PRO A 74 4.33 9.50 -5.13
CA PRO A 74 3.63 8.23 -5.34
C PRO A 74 2.91 7.72 -4.09
N ILE A 75 1.98 6.78 -4.29
CA ILE A 75 1.28 6.04 -3.24
C ILE A 75 2.06 4.75 -2.98
N VAL A 76 2.50 4.54 -1.74
CA VAL A 76 3.04 3.25 -1.28
C VAL A 76 1.91 2.50 -0.57
N ARG A 77 1.42 1.44 -1.20
CA ARG A 77 0.35 0.60 -0.65
C ARG A 77 0.93 -0.54 0.17
N ILE A 78 0.58 -0.57 1.45
CA ILE A 78 0.94 -1.63 2.41
C ILE A 78 -0.35 -2.16 3.03
N CYS A 79 -0.47 -3.48 3.17
CA CYS A 79 -1.59 -4.09 3.86
C CYS A 79 -1.42 -3.96 5.38
N ALA A 80 -2.51 -3.57 6.06
CA ALA A 80 -2.51 -3.34 7.50
C ALA A 80 -2.38 -4.62 8.35
N ASP A 81 -2.49 -5.78 7.72
CA ASP A 81 -2.36 -7.12 8.30
C ASP A 81 -0.99 -7.76 8.06
N SER A 82 -0.01 -6.97 7.62
CA SER A 82 1.34 -7.44 7.27
C SER A 82 2.39 -6.98 8.31
N PRO A 83 2.37 -7.50 9.57
CA PRO A 83 3.23 -7.03 10.65
C PRO A 83 4.72 -7.28 10.42
N PHE A 84 5.06 -8.14 9.47
CA PHE A 84 6.45 -8.49 9.12
C PHE A 84 6.97 -7.72 7.90
N ILE A 85 6.23 -6.70 7.40
CA ILE A 85 6.71 -5.89 6.29
C ILE A 85 8.14 -5.35 6.56
N ASP A 86 9.04 -5.54 5.61
CA ASP A 86 10.42 -5.08 5.73
C ASP A 86 10.58 -3.68 5.13
N PRO A 87 11.03 -2.70 5.93
CA PRO A 87 11.33 -1.35 5.44
C PRO A 87 12.29 -1.32 4.26
N SER A 88 13.26 -2.23 4.19
CA SER A 88 14.24 -2.30 3.11
C SER A 88 13.59 -2.63 1.75
N ILE A 89 12.55 -3.46 1.74
CA ILE A 89 11.78 -3.78 0.53
C ILE A 89 11.06 -2.53 0.03
N ILE A 90 10.49 -1.74 0.93
CA ILE A 90 9.81 -0.47 0.58
C ILE A 90 10.83 0.52 0.00
N GLU A 91 11.99 0.67 0.65
CA GLU A 91 13.06 1.55 0.17
C GLU A 91 13.59 1.11 -1.20
N LYS A 92 13.85 -0.19 -1.39
CA LYS A 92 14.25 -0.75 -2.69
C LYS A 92 13.20 -0.46 -3.77
N SER A 93 11.92 -0.63 -3.45
CA SER A 93 10.82 -0.34 -4.37
C SER A 93 10.77 1.15 -4.74
N LEU A 94 11.00 2.05 -3.80
CA LEU A 94 11.05 3.49 -4.02
C LEU A 94 12.27 3.90 -4.86
N LEU A 95 13.42 3.25 -4.67
CA LEU A 95 14.61 3.46 -5.50
C LEU A 95 14.36 3.02 -6.94
N GLU A 96 13.72 1.87 -7.15
CA GLU A 96 13.33 1.42 -8.49
C GLU A 96 12.32 2.36 -9.16
N TYR A 97 11.36 2.88 -8.37
CA TYR A 97 10.39 3.86 -8.89
C TYR A 97 11.08 5.12 -9.45
N LYS A 98 12.17 5.57 -8.83
CA LYS A 98 12.93 6.75 -9.29
C LYS A 98 13.72 6.53 -10.58
N LYS A 99 13.92 5.27 -11.00
CA LYS A 99 14.73 4.93 -12.19
C LYS A 99 13.95 5.01 -13.51
N GLY A 100 12.61 5.13 -13.47
CA GLY A 100 11.82 5.14 -14.68
C GLY A 100 10.38 5.59 -14.50
N ASN A 101 9.65 5.68 -15.60
CA ASN A 101 8.27 6.11 -15.63
C ASN A 101 7.32 4.90 -15.48
N PHE A 102 7.20 4.37 -14.29
CA PHE A 102 6.33 3.24 -13.98
C PHE A 102 5.00 3.71 -13.39
N ASP A 103 3.89 3.14 -13.87
CA ASP A 103 2.56 3.34 -13.31
C ASP A 103 2.37 2.55 -12.01
N LEU A 104 2.91 1.32 -11.99
CA LEU A 104 2.89 0.41 -10.85
C LEU A 104 4.24 -0.28 -10.72
N ILE A 105 4.80 -0.27 -9.51
CA ILE A 105 5.86 -1.18 -9.11
C ILE A 105 5.29 -2.13 -8.06
N SER A 106 5.49 -3.43 -8.25
CA SER A 106 4.95 -4.45 -7.36
C SER A 106 5.94 -5.59 -7.16
N ASN A 107 6.04 -6.09 -5.93
CA ASN A 107 6.77 -7.30 -5.61
C ASN A 107 5.85 -8.53 -5.46
N THR A 108 4.55 -8.38 -5.76
CA THR A 108 3.58 -9.48 -5.62
C THR A 108 3.50 -10.38 -6.84
N ILE A 109 3.96 -9.89 -8.01
CA ILE A 109 3.97 -10.65 -9.25
C ILE A 109 5.06 -11.73 -9.18
N GLY A 110 4.67 -12.99 -9.41
CA GLY A 110 5.60 -14.13 -9.37
C GLY A 110 5.95 -14.62 -7.97
N GLN A 111 5.40 -14.02 -6.93
CA GLN A 111 5.47 -14.45 -5.52
C GLN A 111 6.87 -14.86 -5.04
N THR A 112 7.88 -14.09 -5.39
CA THR A 112 9.29 -14.39 -5.00
C THR A 112 9.61 -13.91 -3.58
N TYR A 113 8.78 -13.06 -2.99
CA TYR A 113 8.91 -12.59 -1.60
C TYR A 113 8.01 -13.39 -0.66
N PRO A 114 8.38 -13.54 0.63
CA PRO A 114 7.52 -14.16 1.62
C PRO A 114 6.15 -13.50 1.72
N LYS A 115 5.13 -14.28 2.10
CA LYS A 115 3.79 -13.74 2.40
C LYS A 115 3.87 -12.67 3.50
N GLY A 116 3.07 -11.61 3.39
CA GLY A 116 3.08 -10.49 4.34
C GLY A 116 4.15 -9.43 4.09
N MET A 117 4.95 -9.56 3.02
CA MET A 117 5.96 -8.57 2.61
C MET A 117 5.61 -7.86 1.30
N SER A 118 4.32 -7.77 0.99
CA SER A 118 3.84 -7.14 -0.25
C SER A 118 3.99 -5.61 -0.21
N VAL A 119 4.60 -5.07 -1.25
CA VAL A 119 4.76 -3.63 -1.47
C VAL A 119 4.33 -3.29 -2.89
N GLU A 120 3.48 -2.30 -3.02
CA GLU A 120 3.04 -1.77 -4.31
C GLU A 120 3.19 -0.26 -4.31
N ILE A 121 3.84 0.28 -5.35
CA ILE A 121 3.99 1.72 -5.55
C ILE A 121 3.20 2.11 -6.79
N ILE A 122 2.28 3.05 -6.62
CA ILE A 122 1.32 3.45 -7.66
C ILE A 122 1.44 4.97 -7.85
N THR A 123 1.53 5.45 -9.09
CA THR A 123 1.42 6.89 -9.35
C THR A 123 -0.02 7.34 -9.16
N PHE A 124 -0.23 8.59 -8.74
CA PHE A 124 -1.59 9.13 -8.62
C PHE A 124 -2.32 9.19 -9.96
N GLY A 125 -1.59 9.47 -11.04
CA GLY A 125 -2.15 9.44 -12.41
C GLY A 125 -2.67 8.05 -12.80
N ALA A 126 -1.88 7.01 -12.55
CA ALA A 126 -2.27 5.63 -12.83
C ALA A 126 -3.44 5.17 -11.94
N LEU A 127 -3.43 5.54 -10.65
CA LEU A 127 -4.56 5.26 -9.75
C LEU A 127 -5.84 5.95 -10.22
N THR A 128 -5.75 7.18 -10.69
CA THR A 128 -6.89 7.92 -11.25
C THR A 128 -7.43 7.24 -12.50
N LYS A 129 -6.55 6.79 -13.40
CA LYS A 129 -6.93 6.06 -14.62
C LYS A 129 -7.59 4.73 -14.25
N ALA A 130 -7.01 3.97 -13.33
CA ALA A 130 -7.56 2.72 -12.82
C ALA A 130 -8.96 2.92 -12.23
N TYR A 131 -9.15 3.95 -11.40
CA TYR A 131 -10.45 4.29 -10.81
C TYR A 131 -11.52 4.59 -11.86
N LYS A 132 -11.17 5.30 -12.95
CA LYS A 132 -12.10 5.64 -14.03
C LYS A 132 -12.55 4.44 -14.87
N ILE A 133 -11.66 3.46 -15.07
CA ILE A 133 -11.93 2.32 -15.95
C ILE A 133 -12.44 1.07 -15.22
N ALA A 134 -12.33 1.01 -13.89
CA ALA A 134 -12.78 -0.12 -13.07
C ALA A 134 -14.31 -0.26 -13.12
N LYS A 135 -14.80 -1.41 -13.59
CA LYS A 135 -16.24 -1.66 -13.79
C LYS A 135 -16.81 -2.67 -12.81
N CYS A 136 -16.13 -3.79 -12.61
CA CYS A 136 -16.65 -4.87 -11.78
C CYS A 136 -16.27 -4.75 -10.31
N LYS A 137 -17.04 -5.46 -9.44
CA LYS A 137 -16.82 -5.49 -7.99
C LYS A 137 -15.39 -5.91 -7.63
N ASP A 138 -14.90 -6.94 -8.27
CA ASP A 138 -13.59 -7.52 -8.06
C ASP A 138 -12.44 -6.51 -8.32
N GLU A 139 -12.56 -5.66 -9.35
CA GLU A 139 -11.58 -4.58 -9.63
C GLU A 139 -11.66 -3.43 -8.63
N LYS A 140 -12.86 -3.19 -8.07
CA LYS A 140 -13.07 -2.17 -7.04
C LYS A 140 -12.57 -2.62 -5.67
N GLU A 141 -12.66 -3.91 -5.37
CA GLU A 141 -12.20 -4.52 -4.11
C GLU A 141 -10.68 -4.69 -4.09
N HIS A 142 -10.10 -5.16 -5.20
CA HIS A 142 -8.66 -5.45 -5.31
C HIS A 142 -7.92 -4.37 -6.10
N VAL A 143 -7.43 -3.34 -5.40
CA VAL A 143 -6.87 -2.08 -5.93
C VAL A 143 -5.95 -2.24 -7.14
N THR A 144 -5.09 -3.26 -7.16
CA THR A 144 -4.08 -3.45 -8.20
C THR A 144 -4.47 -4.46 -9.28
N LYS A 145 -5.57 -5.18 -9.10
CA LYS A 145 -6.03 -6.19 -10.06
C LYS A 145 -6.30 -5.61 -11.45
N ILE A 146 -6.85 -4.41 -11.51
CA ILE A 146 -7.12 -3.71 -12.76
C ILE A 146 -5.85 -3.40 -13.56
N PHE A 147 -4.73 -3.16 -12.89
CA PHE A 147 -3.44 -2.95 -13.53
C PHE A 147 -2.98 -4.23 -14.22
N TYR A 148 -3.05 -5.36 -13.51
CA TYR A 148 -2.60 -6.66 -14.02
C TYR A 148 -3.47 -7.16 -15.17
N LYS A 149 -4.77 -6.83 -15.19
CA LYS A 149 -5.67 -7.13 -16.30
C LYS A 149 -5.42 -6.27 -17.55
N ASN A 150 -4.75 -5.12 -17.39
CA ASN A 150 -4.57 -4.15 -18.46
C ASN A 150 -3.08 -3.77 -18.69
N PRO A 151 -2.19 -4.76 -18.97
CA PRO A 151 -0.76 -4.50 -19.10
C PRO A 151 -0.39 -3.64 -20.31
N LYS A 152 -1.29 -3.53 -21.30
CA LYS A 152 -1.12 -2.62 -22.46
C LYS A 152 -1.40 -1.14 -22.10
N ILE A 153 -2.10 -0.89 -21.00
CA ILE A 153 -2.51 0.45 -20.56
C ILE A 153 -1.56 1.00 -19.50
N PHE A 154 -1.00 0.11 -18.68
CA PHE A 154 -0.16 0.47 -17.53
C PHE A 154 1.25 -0.07 -17.67
N ASN A 155 2.23 0.80 -17.45
CA ASN A 155 3.63 0.40 -17.36
C ASN A 155 3.94 -0.19 -15.99
N ILE A 156 4.09 -1.52 -15.92
CA ILE A 156 4.22 -2.28 -14.69
C ILE A 156 5.64 -2.83 -14.54
N LYS A 157 6.30 -2.55 -13.43
CA LYS A 157 7.59 -3.14 -13.03
C LYS A 157 7.40 -4.17 -11.94
N CYS A 158 7.81 -5.40 -12.21
CA CYS A 158 7.87 -6.45 -11.21
C CYS A 158 9.23 -6.44 -10.50
N LEU A 159 9.21 -6.43 -9.16
CA LEU A 159 10.40 -6.62 -8.34
C LEU A 159 10.50 -8.08 -7.91
N LYS A 160 11.56 -8.74 -8.35
CA LYS A 160 11.88 -10.10 -7.94
C LYS A 160 12.86 -10.09 -6.76
N TYR A 161 12.66 -11.01 -5.84
CA TYR A 161 13.65 -11.28 -4.82
C TYR A 161 14.82 -12.00 -5.49
N SER A 162 16.01 -11.44 -5.42
CA SER A 162 17.22 -12.13 -5.86
C SER A 162 18.03 -12.50 -4.62
N ASN A 163 18.13 -13.78 -4.33
CA ASN A 163 19.16 -14.30 -3.43
C ASN A 163 20.53 -14.22 -4.14
N LYS A 164 21.05 -13.03 -4.38
CA LYS A 164 22.50 -12.91 -4.50
C LYS A 164 23.04 -12.93 -3.07
N ILE A 165 23.21 -14.13 -2.53
CA ILE A 165 24.20 -14.36 -1.49
C ILE A 165 25.53 -14.00 -2.17
N THR A 166 26.00 -12.79 -1.94
CA THR A 166 27.42 -12.48 -2.19
C THR A 166 28.21 -13.39 -1.26
N LYS A 167 28.81 -14.43 -1.87
CA LYS A 167 29.86 -15.22 -1.22
C LYS A 167 31.02 -14.28 -0.90
#